data_40d29d2043434dd0dc3b7b1863c85883
#
_entry.id   40d29d2043434dd0dc3b7b1863c85883
#
_cell.length_a   1.000
_cell.length_b   1.000
_cell.length_c   1.000
_cell.angle_alpha   90.00
_cell.angle_beta   90.00
_cell.angle_gamma   90.00
#
_symmetry.space_group_name_H-M   'P 1'
#
loop_
_entity.id
_entity.type
_entity.pdbx_description
1 polymer ?
#
loop_
_entity_poly.entity_id
_entity_poly.type
_entity_poly.pdbx_seq_one_letter_code
_entity_poly.pdbx_strand_id
1 'polypeptide(L)'
;MSRSDPTFPVSAVILAGGRATRMGGDDKGWVPLAGKPLIVHVLERLRPQVDEVLINANRSEERYRALAPVIGDAQADFQGPLAGMQAGLAAARHDWVLFVPCDGPALPRDLMARFRAAMTPQSELLVAHDGQHLQPVVALLHRALLPSLQLALAEGERKTGAWFARHRMTVVPFADA
;
A
#
# COMPACT_ATOMS: atom_id res chain seq x y z
N MET A 1 15.71 -14.77 5.20
CA MET A 1 16.46 -13.51 5.05
C MET A 1 16.28 -12.63 6.27
N SER A 2 17.35 -11.95 6.67
CA SER A 2 17.31 -10.98 7.75
C SER A 2 16.49 -9.74 7.30
N ARG A 3 15.80 -9.09 8.25
CA ARG A 3 15.11 -7.83 7.95
C ARG A 3 16.04 -6.72 7.49
N SER A 4 17.34 -6.82 7.81
CA SER A 4 18.34 -5.85 7.39
C SER A 4 18.93 -6.13 6.02
N ASP A 5 18.56 -7.23 5.37
CA ASP A 5 19.06 -7.58 4.03
C ASP A 5 18.37 -6.71 2.98
N PRO A 6 19.11 -5.84 2.26
CA PRO A 6 18.51 -4.96 1.27
C PRO A 6 17.97 -5.69 0.02
N THR A 7 18.25 -6.98 -0.12
CA THR A 7 17.81 -7.77 -1.28
C THR A 7 16.56 -8.59 -0.99
N PHE A 8 15.96 -8.45 0.18
CA PHE A 8 14.75 -9.22 0.51
C PHE A 8 13.64 -8.95 -0.52
N PRO A 9 12.81 -9.96 -0.82
CA PRO A 9 11.71 -9.76 -1.78
C PRO A 9 10.56 -8.95 -1.17
N VAL A 10 9.83 -8.24 -2.03
CA VAL A 10 8.74 -7.35 -1.63
C VAL A 10 7.50 -7.64 -2.46
N SER A 11 6.36 -7.76 -1.78
CA SER A 11 5.06 -7.75 -2.42
C SER A 11 4.49 -6.33 -2.34
N ALA A 12 3.86 -5.86 -3.42
CA ALA A 12 3.17 -4.58 -3.40
C ALA A 12 1.67 -4.78 -3.51
N VAL A 13 0.92 -3.95 -2.81
CA VAL A 13 -0.53 -3.94 -2.86
C VAL A 13 -0.99 -2.52 -3.21
N ILE A 14 -1.71 -2.40 -4.32
CA ILE A 14 -2.30 -1.13 -4.74
C ILE A 14 -3.68 -1.03 -4.10
N LEU A 15 -3.89 0.00 -3.27
CA LEU A 15 -5.14 0.20 -2.55
C LEU A 15 -6.16 0.92 -3.44
N ALA A 16 -7.19 0.19 -3.85
CA ALA A 16 -8.25 0.69 -4.73
C ALA A 16 -9.63 0.40 -4.19
N GLY A 17 -9.76 0.06 -2.90
CA GLY A 17 -10.99 -0.51 -2.33
C GLY A 17 -11.88 0.45 -1.57
N GLY A 18 -11.58 1.75 -1.45
CA GLY A 18 -12.34 2.66 -0.62
C GLY A 18 -13.70 3.01 -1.18
N ARG A 19 -14.62 3.47 -0.29
CA ARG A 19 -15.95 3.94 -0.69
C ARG A 19 -15.89 5.18 -1.58
N ALA A 20 -15.02 6.11 -1.22
CA ALA A 20 -14.93 7.43 -1.83
C ALA A 20 -13.96 7.45 -3.02
N THR A 21 -13.87 6.34 -3.75
CA THR A 21 -12.94 6.21 -4.86
C THR A 21 -13.50 6.68 -6.18
N ARG A 22 -14.69 7.28 -6.20
CA ARG A 22 -15.34 7.69 -7.44
C ARG A 22 -15.12 9.16 -7.74
N MET A 23 -14.79 9.45 -8.98
CA MET A 23 -14.74 10.78 -9.55
C MET A 23 -15.49 10.72 -10.87
N GLY A 24 -16.58 11.50 -10.98
CA GLY A 24 -17.37 11.51 -12.20
C GLY A 24 -18.02 10.18 -12.54
N GLY A 25 -18.27 9.33 -11.57
CA GLY A 25 -18.89 8.02 -11.77
C GLY A 25 -17.93 6.85 -11.87
N ASP A 26 -16.63 7.11 -12.05
CA ASP A 26 -15.59 6.07 -12.11
C ASP A 26 -14.81 5.97 -10.80
N ASP A 27 -14.21 4.81 -10.57
CA ASP A 27 -13.22 4.65 -9.51
C ASP A 27 -12.00 5.52 -9.82
N LYS A 28 -11.35 6.06 -8.77
CA LYS A 28 -10.21 6.95 -8.95
C LYS A 28 -9.08 6.34 -9.78
N GLY A 29 -8.83 5.04 -9.61
CA GLY A 29 -7.78 4.37 -10.35
C GLY A 29 -8.01 4.37 -11.86
N TRP A 30 -9.25 4.52 -12.30
CA TRP A 30 -9.59 4.51 -13.73
C TRP A 30 -9.70 5.88 -14.34
N VAL A 31 -9.54 6.94 -13.57
CA VAL A 31 -9.50 8.31 -14.11
C VAL A 31 -8.29 8.45 -15.02
N PRO A 32 -8.46 8.93 -16.26
CA PRO A 32 -7.34 9.00 -17.20
C PRO A 32 -6.44 10.20 -16.93
N LEU A 33 -5.14 9.99 -17.13
CA LEU A 33 -4.13 11.04 -17.16
C LEU A 33 -3.19 10.74 -18.32
N ALA A 34 -3.04 11.69 -19.24
CA ALA A 34 -2.22 11.54 -20.43
C ALA A 34 -2.59 10.28 -21.24
N GLY A 35 -3.89 9.99 -21.32
CA GLY A 35 -4.42 8.89 -22.11
C GLY A 35 -4.40 7.52 -21.43
N LYS A 36 -3.93 7.44 -20.18
CA LYS A 36 -3.89 6.17 -19.42
C LYS A 36 -4.55 6.33 -18.06
N PRO A 37 -5.25 5.29 -17.56
CA PRO A 37 -5.78 5.34 -16.20
C PRO A 37 -4.68 5.57 -15.17
N LEU A 38 -5.03 6.25 -14.07
CA LEU A 38 -4.07 6.54 -12.99
C LEU A 38 -3.38 5.27 -12.47
N ILE A 39 -4.14 4.19 -12.30
CA ILE A 39 -3.59 2.93 -11.79
C ILE A 39 -2.52 2.35 -12.73
N VAL A 40 -2.64 2.58 -14.03
CA VAL A 40 -1.64 2.11 -14.99
C VAL A 40 -0.32 2.87 -14.80
N HIS A 41 -0.41 4.18 -14.54
CA HIS A 41 0.79 4.97 -14.20
C HIS A 41 1.47 4.43 -12.94
N VAL A 42 0.67 4.10 -11.92
CA VAL A 42 1.19 3.51 -10.69
C VAL A 42 1.88 2.17 -10.97
N LEU A 43 1.24 1.30 -11.73
CA LEU A 43 1.79 -0.01 -12.07
C LEU A 43 3.13 0.10 -12.82
N GLU A 44 3.22 1.03 -13.77
CA GLU A 44 4.44 1.20 -14.56
C GLU A 44 5.64 1.59 -13.68
N ARG A 45 5.39 2.40 -12.66
CA ARG A 45 6.45 2.83 -11.74
C ARG A 45 6.76 1.78 -10.68
N LEU A 46 5.76 0.99 -10.29
CA LEU A 46 5.86 0.06 -9.19
C LEU A 46 6.51 -1.27 -9.58
N ARG A 47 6.12 -1.82 -10.74
CA ARG A 47 6.57 -3.16 -11.15
C ARG A 47 8.08 -3.36 -11.14
N PRO A 48 8.90 -2.39 -11.61
CA PRO A 48 10.36 -2.57 -11.57
C PRO A 48 10.95 -2.63 -10.16
N GLN A 49 10.20 -2.23 -9.14
CA GLN A 49 10.69 -2.10 -7.78
C GLN A 49 10.33 -3.26 -6.86
N VAL A 50 9.43 -4.15 -7.30
CA VAL A 50 8.87 -5.19 -6.43
C VAL A 50 8.81 -6.54 -7.14
N ASP A 51 8.55 -7.60 -6.37
CA ASP A 51 8.55 -8.98 -6.85
C ASP A 51 7.16 -9.54 -7.09
N GLU A 52 6.14 -8.91 -6.49
CA GLU A 52 4.75 -9.30 -6.65
C GLU A 52 3.88 -8.06 -6.59
N VAL A 53 2.82 -7.99 -7.41
CA VAL A 53 1.84 -6.90 -7.34
C VAL A 53 0.45 -7.49 -7.21
N LEU A 54 -0.29 -6.99 -6.21
CA LEU A 54 -1.70 -7.30 -5.99
C LEU A 54 -2.49 -6.00 -6.01
N ILE A 55 -3.75 -6.06 -6.42
CA ILE A 55 -4.66 -4.92 -6.36
C ILE A 55 -5.75 -5.23 -5.33
N ASN A 56 -5.89 -4.36 -4.33
CA ASN A 56 -6.97 -4.46 -3.36
C ASN A 56 -8.16 -3.66 -3.88
N ALA A 57 -9.24 -4.36 -4.24
CA ALA A 57 -10.43 -3.72 -4.77
C ALA A 57 -11.67 -4.50 -4.34
N ASN A 58 -12.74 -3.76 -4.00
CA ASN A 58 -14.03 -4.34 -3.61
C ASN A 58 -15.12 -4.05 -4.65
N ARG A 59 -14.76 -3.39 -5.74
CA ARG A 59 -15.65 -3.15 -6.88
C ARG A 59 -14.81 -3.04 -8.16
N SER A 60 -15.44 -3.15 -9.32
CA SER A 60 -14.77 -3.13 -10.63
C SER A 60 -13.67 -4.19 -10.73
N GLU A 61 -13.85 -5.31 -10.03
CA GLU A 61 -12.80 -6.32 -9.89
C GLU A 61 -12.34 -6.89 -11.22
N GLU A 62 -13.24 -7.09 -12.17
CA GLU A 62 -12.88 -7.64 -13.48
C GLU A 62 -11.94 -6.72 -14.25
N ARG A 63 -12.17 -5.41 -14.16
CA ARG A 63 -11.29 -4.44 -14.81
C ARG A 63 -9.89 -4.48 -14.21
N TYR A 64 -9.82 -4.55 -12.88
CA TYR A 64 -8.52 -4.62 -12.18
C TYR A 64 -7.80 -5.94 -12.44
N ARG A 65 -8.53 -7.06 -12.56
CA ARG A 65 -7.92 -8.37 -12.83
C ARG A 65 -7.18 -8.41 -14.17
N ALA A 66 -7.58 -7.58 -15.12
CA ALA A 66 -6.87 -7.46 -16.38
C ALA A 66 -5.46 -6.90 -16.19
N LEU A 67 -5.17 -6.25 -15.06
CA LEU A 67 -3.90 -5.61 -14.77
C LEU A 67 -3.02 -6.44 -13.83
N ALA A 68 -3.61 -7.01 -12.78
CA ALA A 68 -2.92 -7.80 -11.77
C ALA A 68 -3.94 -8.59 -10.94
N PRO A 69 -3.50 -9.61 -10.16
CA PRO A 69 -4.41 -10.33 -9.28
C PRO A 69 -5.10 -9.39 -8.30
N VAL A 70 -6.38 -9.64 -8.05
CA VAL A 70 -7.23 -8.79 -7.20
C VAL A 70 -7.55 -9.52 -5.91
N ILE A 71 -7.46 -8.78 -4.78
CA ILE A 71 -7.88 -9.25 -3.47
C ILE A 71 -8.93 -8.30 -2.91
N GLY A 72 -9.96 -8.86 -2.27
CA GLY A 72 -10.99 -8.06 -1.60
C GLY A 72 -10.73 -7.98 -0.11
N ASP A 73 -11.41 -7.03 0.56
CA ASP A 73 -11.35 -6.93 2.00
C ASP A 73 -12.03 -8.14 2.64
N ALA A 74 -11.56 -8.52 3.85
CA ALA A 74 -12.18 -9.62 4.59
C ALA A 74 -13.63 -9.32 5.00
N GLN A 75 -13.96 -8.04 5.17
CA GLN A 75 -15.30 -7.57 5.48
C GLN A 75 -15.80 -6.68 4.37
N ALA A 76 -17.08 -6.84 4.01
CA ALA A 76 -17.66 -6.19 2.83
C ALA A 76 -18.07 -4.73 3.06
N ASP A 77 -17.91 -4.19 4.25
CA ASP A 77 -18.46 -2.88 4.63
C ASP A 77 -17.45 -1.71 4.49
N PHE A 78 -16.37 -1.90 3.76
CA PHE A 78 -15.42 -0.83 3.41
C PHE A 78 -14.82 -0.14 4.62
N GLN A 79 -13.97 -0.84 5.34
CA GLN A 79 -13.36 -0.36 6.59
C GLN A 79 -12.18 0.61 6.37
N GLY A 80 -12.05 1.18 5.18
CA GLY A 80 -10.98 2.12 4.85
C GLY A 80 -9.65 1.44 4.51
N PRO A 81 -8.54 2.22 4.49
CA PRO A 81 -7.24 1.67 4.09
C PRO A 81 -6.74 0.52 4.98
N LEU A 82 -7.08 0.53 6.27
CA LEU A 82 -6.64 -0.55 7.18
C LEU A 82 -7.19 -1.91 6.77
N ALA A 83 -8.42 -1.96 6.27
CA ALA A 83 -9.00 -3.22 5.77
C ALA A 83 -8.24 -3.73 4.55
N GLY A 84 -7.86 -2.84 3.64
CA GLY A 84 -7.04 -3.20 2.50
C GLY A 84 -5.65 -3.66 2.90
N MET A 85 -5.06 -3.03 3.92
CA MET A 85 -3.77 -3.46 4.45
C MET A 85 -3.86 -4.83 5.09
N GLN A 86 -4.95 -5.12 5.81
CA GLN A 86 -5.18 -6.46 6.37
C GLN A 86 -5.23 -7.51 5.25
N ALA A 87 -6.02 -7.24 4.20
CA ALA A 87 -6.14 -8.15 3.08
C ALA A 87 -4.78 -8.37 2.40
N GLY A 88 -4.02 -7.31 2.22
CA GLY A 88 -2.70 -7.38 1.60
C GLY A 88 -1.70 -8.17 2.41
N LEU A 89 -1.63 -7.92 3.73
CA LEU A 89 -0.72 -8.66 4.61
C LEU A 89 -1.08 -10.15 4.65
N ALA A 90 -2.36 -10.48 4.57
CA ALA A 90 -2.81 -11.88 4.59
C ALA A 90 -2.52 -12.60 3.27
N ALA A 91 -2.65 -11.92 2.14
CA ALA A 91 -2.57 -12.54 0.81
C ALA A 91 -1.17 -12.48 0.19
N ALA A 92 -0.32 -11.54 0.60
CA ALA A 92 0.97 -11.34 -0.02
C ALA A 92 1.88 -12.56 0.14
N ARG A 93 2.66 -12.84 -0.91
CA ARG A 93 3.59 -13.97 -0.91
C ARG A 93 4.81 -13.72 -0.04
N HIS A 94 5.24 -12.46 0.07
CA HIS A 94 6.47 -12.11 0.77
C HIS A 94 6.19 -11.42 2.11
N ASP A 95 7.18 -11.43 3.01
CA ASP A 95 7.03 -10.89 4.36
C ASP A 95 6.97 -9.37 4.40
N TRP A 96 7.62 -8.70 3.47
CA TRP A 96 7.56 -7.24 3.35
C TRP A 96 6.55 -6.85 2.29
N VAL A 97 5.60 -6.00 2.68
CA VAL A 97 4.47 -5.63 1.83
C VAL A 97 4.42 -4.10 1.72
N LEU A 98 4.53 -3.62 0.48
CA LEU A 98 4.47 -2.20 0.16
C LEU A 98 3.04 -1.85 -0.25
N PHE A 99 2.46 -0.86 0.42
CA PHE A 99 1.13 -0.34 0.09
C PHE A 99 1.26 1.01 -0.60
N VAL A 100 0.51 1.20 -1.67
CA VAL A 100 0.46 2.46 -2.42
C VAL A 100 -0.99 2.72 -2.87
N PRO A 101 -1.38 4.00 -3.05
CA PRO A 101 -2.72 4.31 -3.55
C PRO A 101 -2.81 4.10 -5.06
N CYS A 102 -4.02 3.85 -5.56
CA CYS A 102 -4.25 3.64 -6.99
C CYS A 102 -4.23 4.93 -7.81
N ASP A 103 -4.26 6.09 -7.16
CA ASP A 103 -4.39 7.39 -7.81
C ASP A 103 -3.17 8.29 -7.60
N GLY A 104 -2.01 7.71 -7.32
CA GLY A 104 -0.77 8.45 -7.15
C GLY A 104 0.14 8.34 -8.37
N PRO A 105 -0.14 9.05 -9.49
CA PRO A 105 0.58 8.84 -10.75
C PRO A 105 2.05 9.23 -10.69
N ALA A 106 2.44 10.08 -9.73
CA ALA A 106 3.81 10.53 -9.57
C ALA A 106 4.58 9.70 -8.56
N LEU A 107 4.21 8.44 -8.34
CA LEU A 107 4.90 7.56 -7.43
C LEU A 107 6.40 7.53 -7.75
N PRO A 108 7.28 7.76 -6.76
CA PRO A 108 8.72 7.79 -7.03
C PRO A 108 9.25 6.47 -7.60
N ARG A 109 10.11 6.57 -8.60
CA ARG A 109 10.73 5.38 -9.19
C ARG A 109 11.78 4.75 -8.28
N ASP A 110 12.21 5.49 -7.25
CA ASP A 110 13.16 5.02 -6.25
C ASP A 110 12.50 4.78 -4.88
N LEU A 111 11.18 4.58 -4.86
CA LEU A 111 10.41 4.42 -3.62
C LEU A 111 10.99 3.30 -2.74
N MET A 112 11.12 2.10 -3.28
CA MET A 112 11.64 0.98 -2.50
C MET A 112 13.11 1.16 -2.14
N ALA A 113 13.92 1.76 -3.01
CA ALA A 113 15.31 2.03 -2.69
C ALA A 113 15.43 2.94 -1.47
N ARG A 114 14.57 3.96 -1.36
CA ARG A 114 14.57 4.84 -0.19
C ARG A 114 14.11 4.13 1.06
N PHE A 115 13.07 3.31 0.97
CA PHE A 115 12.63 2.52 2.12
C PHE A 115 13.72 1.56 2.58
N ARG A 116 14.39 0.88 1.65
CA ARG A 116 15.48 -0.05 1.99
C ARG A 116 16.64 0.68 2.67
N ALA A 117 16.98 1.89 2.20
CA ALA A 117 18.07 2.68 2.77
C ALA A 117 17.78 3.12 4.22
N ALA A 118 16.50 3.29 4.57
CA ALA A 118 16.09 3.71 5.91
C ALA A 118 15.88 2.52 6.87
N MET A 119 15.95 1.31 6.37
CA MET A 119 15.65 0.11 7.16
C MET A 119 16.75 -0.22 8.15
N THR A 120 16.34 -0.68 9.34
CA THR A 120 17.22 -1.20 10.39
C THR A 120 16.75 -2.60 10.76
N PRO A 121 17.56 -3.37 11.54
CA PRO A 121 17.12 -4.70 12.00
C PRO A 121 15.83 -4.69 12.82
N GLN A 122 15.48 -3.55 13.43
CA GLN A 122 14.27 -3.39 14.25
C GLN A 122 13.08 -2.87 13.46
N SER A 123 13.25 -2.55 12.18
CA SER A 123 12.15 -2.00 11.36
C SER A 123 11.01 -3.00 11.22
N GLU A 124 9.79 -2.51 11.35
CA GLU A 124 8.57 -3.28 11.07
C GLU A 124 7.54 -2.46 10.29
N LEU A 125 7.66 -1.12 10.33
CA LEU A 125 6.74 -0.19 9.70
C LEU A 125 7.51 1.03 9.24
N LEU A 126 7.53 1.27 7.93
CA LEU A 126 8.14 2.46 7.36
C LEU A 126 7.07 3.21 6.56
N VAL A 127 6.99 4.52 6.72
CA VAL A 127 5.95 5.33 6.09
C VAL A 127 6.57 6.55 5.44
N ALA A 128 6.05 6.91 4.26
CA ALA A 128 6.53 8.06 3.51
C ALA A 128 6.05 9.38 4.13
N HIS A 129 6.86 10.41 3.98
CA HIS A 129 6.56 11.79 4.39
C HIS A 129 6.93 12.71 3.24
N ASP A 130 6.03 13.61 2.86
CA ASP A 130 6.23 14.46 1.67
C ASP A 130 6.89 15.80 1.98
N GLY A 131 7.36 16.00 3.20
CA GLY A 131 7.94 17.24 3.67
C GLY A 131 6.98 18.08 4.49
N GLN A 132 5.68 17.78 4.42
CA GLN A 132 4.65 18.49 5.19
C GLN A 132 3.81 17.51 6.01
N HIS A 133 3.44 16.36 5.43
CA HIS A 133 2.56 15.39 6.07
C HIS A 133 3.04 13.97 5.84
N LEU A 134 2.72 13.09 6.78
CA LEU A 134 2.81 11.65 6.55
C LEU A 134 1.86 11.24 5.42
N GLN A 135 2.32 10.27 4.64
CA GLN A 135 1.50 9.64 3.60
C GLN A 135 1.19 8.20 4.04
N PRO A 136 0.18 7.99 4.92
CA PRO A 136 -0.02 6.69 5.55
C PRO A 136 -0.33 5.56 4.57
N VAL A 137 -0.84 5.90 3.38
CA VAL A 137 -1.14 4.90 2.35
C VAL A 137 0.06 4.59 1.46
N VAL A 138 1.23 5.18 1.74
CA VAL A 138 2.50 4.84 1.09
C VAL A 138 3.42 4.31 2.19
N ALA A 139 3.36 3.01 2.43
CA ALA A 139 4.00 2.42 3.59
C ALA A 139 4.49 1.01 3.30
N LEU A 140 5.60 0.64 3.94
CA LEU A 140 6.17 -0.70 3.88
C LEU A 140 5.98 -1.37 5.24
N LEU A 141 5.21 -2.46 5.27
CA LEU A 141 4.85 -3.16 6.50
C LEU A 141 5.36 -4.59 6.49
N HIS A 142 5.86 -5.05 7.63
CA HIS A 142 6.19 -6.45 7.80
C HIS A 142 4.94 -7.26 8.12
N ARG A 143 4.83 -8.47 7.56
CA ARG A 143 3.69 -9.37 7.77
C ARG A 143 3.42 -9.67 9.24
N ALA A 144 4.46 -9.63 10.09
CA ALA A 144 4.31 -9.86 11.53
C ALA A 144 3.34 -8.88 12.20
N LEU A 145 3.01 -7.77 11.54
CA LEU A 145 2.04 -6.81 12.04
C LEU A 145 0.59 -7.25 11.85
N LEU A 146 0.33 -8.32 11.09
CA LEU A 146 -1.04 -8.73 10.77
C LEU A 146 -1.91 -9.00 12.01
N PRO A 147 -1.44 -9.75 13.03
CA PRO A 147 -2.29 -9.96 14.21
C PRO A 147 -2.66 -8.65 14.92
N SER A 148 -1.73 -7.71 15.02
CA SER A 148 -2.01 -6.39 15.60
C SER A 148 -3.07 -5.64 14.81
N LEU A 149 -2.98 -5.68 13.48
CA LEU A 149 -3.95 -5.01 12.61
C LEU A 149 -5.33 -5.64 12.72
N GLN A 150 -5.40 -6.97 12.75
CA GLN A 150 -6.66 -7.69 12.93
C GLN A 150 -7.33 -7.31 14.25
N LEU A 151 -6.55 -7.21 15.33
CA LEU A 151 -7.07 -6.79 16.63
C LEU A 151 -7.57 -5.35 16.59
N ALA A 152 -6.79 -4.43 15.99
CA ALA A 152 -7.19 -3.03 15.89
C ALA A 152 -8.52 -2.88 15.14
N LEU A 153 -8.68 -3.59 14.03
CA LEU A 153 -9.93 -3.55 13.25
C LEU A 153 -11.10 -4.12 14.05
N ALA A 154 -10.87 -5.20 14.80
CA ALA A 154 -11.90 -5.81 15.66
C ALA A 154 -12.32 -4.86 16.78
N GLU A 155 -11.41 -4.00 17.25
CA GLU A 155 -11.69 -2.99 18.26
C GLU A 155 -12.37 -1.75 17.70
N GLY A 156 -12.53 -1.65 16.40
CA GLY A 156 -13.17 -0.52 15.75
C GLY A 156 -12.23 0.55 15.22
N GLU A 157 -10.92 0.33 15.27
CA GLU A 157 -9.98 1.30 14.72
C GLU A 157 -10.10 1.37 13.21
N ARG A 158 -10.12 2.59 12.66
CA ARG A 158 -10.26 2.83 11.21
C ARG A 158 -9.20 3.78 10.66
N LYS A 159 -8.47 4.49 11.54
CA LYS A 159 -7.48 5.48 11.11
C LYS A 159 -6.10 4.84 11.01
N THR A 160 -5.49 4.93 9.84
CA THR A 160 -4.14 4.41 9.60
C THR A 160 -3.12 5.00 10.55
N GLY A 161 -3.11 6.32 10.69
CA GLY A 161 -2.15 6.98 11.56
C GLY A 161 -2.27 6.56 13.03
N ALA A 162 -3.49 6.31 13.50
CA ALA A 162 -3.71 5.88 14.88
C ALA A 162 -3.16 4.48 15.12
N TRP A 163 -3.33 3.56 14.16
CA TRP A 163 -2.77 2.23 14.29
C TRP A 163 -1.24 2.25 14.14
N PHE A 164 -0.72 3.03 13.18
CA PHE A 164 0.73 3.17 13.00
C PHE A 164 1.40 3.64 14.30
N ALA A 165 0.75 4.56 15.03
CA ALA A 165 1.30 5.10 16.27
C ALA A 165 1.44 4.07 17.38
N ARG A 166 0.81 2.91 17.26
CA ARG A 166 0.96 1.80 18.23
C ARG A 166 2.26 1.03 18.03
N HIS A 167 2.99 1.31 16.95
CA HIS A 167 4.17 0.55 16.55
C HIS A 167 5.38 1.44 16.40
N ARG A 168 6.57 0.81 16.31
CA ARG A 168 7.80 1.53 16.00
C ARG A 168 7.77 1.90 14.52
N MET A 169 7.59 3.18 14.26
CA MET A 169 7.43 3.72 12.91
C MET A 169 8.72 4.43 12.48
N THR A 170 9.20 4.09 11.30
CA THR A 170 10.29 4.81 10.65
C THR A 170 9.70 5.72 9.59
N VAL A 171 9.94 7.03 9.71
CA VAL A 171 9.45 8.02 8.76
C VAL A 171 10.52 8.25 7.69
N VAL A 172 10.14 8.10 6.42
CA VAL A 172 11.07 8.19 5.31
C VAL A 172 10.71 9.41 4.45
N PRO A 173 11.57 10.43 4.39
CA PRO A 173 11.25 11.67 3.69
C PRO A 173 11.37 11.52 2.16
N PHE A 174 10.43 12.13 1.45
CA PHE A 174 10.39 12.21 0.00
C PHE A 174 10.18 13.66 -0.47
N ALA A 175 10.61 14.63 0.33
CA ALA A 175 10.37 16.05 0.06
C ALA A 175 11.06 16.56 -1.22
N ASP A 176 12.08 15.85 -1.66
CA ASP A 176 12.86 16.18 -2.86
C ASP A 176 12.40 15.43 -4.11
N ALA A 177 11.34 14.67 -3.98
CA ALA A 177 10.83 13.85 -5.09
C ALA A 177 9.83 14.61 -5.96
#